data_72c5eb000fff38ca7ac9d5b9349ca9ca
#
_entry.id   72c5eb000fff38ca7ac9d5b9349ca9ca
#
_cell.length_a   1.000
_cell.length_b   1.000
_cell.length_c   1.000
_cell.angle_alpha   90.00
_cell.angle_beta   90.00
_cell.angle_gamma   90.00
#
_symmetry.space_group_name_H-M   'P 1'
#
loop_
_entity.id
_entity.type
_entity.pdbx_description
1 polymer ?
#
loop_
_entity_poly.entity_id
_entity_poly.type
_entity_poly.pdbx_seq_one_letter_code
_entity_poly.pdbx_strand_id
1 'polypeptide(L)'
;VPAAPAFEAPKQTSERLPIHEGDTMDEILVAARLDPATRLEVVAAFNDVYDIRKVRAGRDLVVTRWEKTGELASIEYAVDPDHEVRLFRADGVSSAELVEIPGVVKEVPVCATLEGSLAATMDRAGESFLLAMMMADVLAFDIDFYRDPQFGDDFCLLVEKKFYDNGQQPTYRRILGARYNNAGHVSDAFFFNDPAATDGKGAYYGSKGESLKAEFLRSPLEFDARVSSHFSSSRLHPVLHTVRAHYGTDYAAPTGTPVRSVAAGKVVGAGMSGGSGNMVTIRHDSGLQTQYLHLSRILVRVGQQVEQATRIGLVGSTGLATGPHLDIRISRNGSYLNWEKMRSPRTVSLTGALKDKFTFERDRMLATMNAAPKQAQVASNSSSIPQAGN
;
A
#
# COMPACT_ATOMS: atom_id res chain seq x y z
N VAL A 1 60.78 18.53 -18.33
CA VAL A 1 60.16 17.18 -18.27
C VAL A 1 58.85 17.31 -19.02
N PRO A 2 58.62 16.56 -20.14
CA PRO A 2 57.33 16.58 -20.82
C PRO A 2 56.25 16.00 -19.90
N ALA A 3 55.10 16.69 -19.82
CA ALA A 3 53.95 16.22 -19.10
C ALA A 3 53.50 14.87 -19.70
N ALA A 4 53.21 13.88 -18.83
CA ALA A 4 52.64 12.61 -19.25
C ALA A 4 51.30 12.87 -19.97
N PRO A 5 51.00 12.15 -21.08
CA PRO A 5 49.76 12.34 -21.78
C PRO A 5 48.58 12.03 -20.81
N ALA A 6 47.63 12.94 -20.75
CA ALA A 6 46.42 12.75 -19.99
C ALA A 6 45.71 11.49 -20.56
N PHE A 7 45.43 10.51 -19.68
CA PHE A 7 44.68 9.31 -20.04
C PHE A 7 43.23 9.73 -20.29
N GLU A 8 42.86 9.94 -21.56
CA GLU A 8 41.45 10.14 -21.89
C GLU A 8 40.70 8.83 -21.65
N ALA A 9 39.74 8.86 -20.76
CA ALA A 9 38.84 7.71 -20.55
C ALA A 9 38.18 7.33 -21.89
N PRO A 10 38.06 6.04 -22.20
CA PRO A 10 37.46 5.60 -23.46
C PRO A 10 35.98 6.05 -23.49
N LYS A 11 35.59 6.66 -24.61
CA LYS A 11 34.26 7.20 -24.81
C LYS A 11 33.24 6.06 -24.99
N GLN A 12 32.04 6.26 -24.44
CA GLN A 12 30.93 5.32 -24.48
C GLN A 12 29.69 5.99 -25.04
N THR A 13 28.82 5.18 -25.67
CA THR A 13 27.50 5.57 -26.14
C THR A 13 26.45 4.67 -25.49
N SER A 14 25.32 5.24 -25.05
CA SER A 14 24.24 4.51 -24.42
C SER A 14 22.96 4.60 -25.26
N GLU A 15 22.29 3.48 -25.40
CA GLU A 15 21.00 3.34 -26.07
C GLU A 15 19.96 2.82 -25.08
N ARG A 16 18.74 3.39 -25.10
CA ARG A 16 17.60 2.93 -24.28
C ARG A 16 16.68 2.08 -25.15
N LEU A 17 16.47 0.85 -24.73
CA LEU A 17 15.58 -0.11 -25.39
C LEU A 17 14.32 -0.29 -24.53
N PRO A 18 13.16 0.21 -24.97
CA PRO A 18 11.93 0.04 -24.22
C PRO A 18 11.48 -1.43 -24.24
N ILE A 19 11.01 -1.90 -23.10
CA ILE A 19 10.49 -3.25 -22.91
C ILE A 19 8.98 -3.19 -23.07
N HIS A 20 8.41 -3.92 -24.05
CA HIS A 20 6.99 -3.98 -24.30
C HIS A 20 6.36 -5.22 -23.67
N GLU A 21 5.02 -5.24 -23.61
CA GLU A 21 4.29 -6.39 -23.12
C GLU A 21 4.46 -7.58 -24.08
N GLY A 22 4.92 -8.71 -23.54
CA GLY A 22 5.20 -9.93 -24.31
C GLY A 22 6.64 -10.08 -24.79
N ASP A 23 7.49 -9.04 -24.68
CA ASP A 23 8.90 -9.13 -25.06
C ASP A 23 9.62 -10.15 -24.18
N THR A 24 10.47 -10.97 -24.80
CA THR A 24 11.44 -11.79 -24.10
C THR A 24 12.78 -11.06 -24.00
N MET A 25 13.59 -11.39 -22.99
CA MET A 25 14.92 -10.78 -22.87
C MET A 25 15.78 -11.04 -24.12
N ASP A 26 15.69 -12.22 -24.72
CA ASP A 26 16.46 -12.53 -25.93
C ASP A 26 16.07 -11.61 -27.09
N GLU A 27 14.78 -11.33 -27.30
CA GLU A 27 14.30 -10.40 -28.33
C GLU A 27 14.84 -8.98 -28.10
N ILE A 28 14.85 -8.51 -26.84
CA ILE A 28 15.40 -7.19 -26.48
C ILE A 28 16.92 -7.16 -26.77
N LEU A 29 17.63 -8.24 -26.42
CA LEU A 29 19.07 -8.33 -26.66
C LEU A 29 19.40 -8.49 -28.17
N VAL A 30 18.50 -9.08 -28.98
CA VAL A 30 18.58 -9.07 -30.46
C VAL A 30 18.40 -7.66 -30.97
N ALA A 31 17.42 -6.91 -30.47
CA ALA A 31 17.21 -5.49 -30.81
C ALA A 31 18.44 -4.65 -30.42
N ALA A 32 19.09 -5.00 -29.30
CA ALA A 32 20.40 -4.47 -28.91
C ALA A 32 21.56 -4.89 -29.83
N ARG A 33 21.33 -5.66 -30.88
CA ARG A 33 22.36 -6.13 -31.85
C ARG A 33 23.50 -6.89 -31.20
N LEU A 34 23.22 -7.69 -30.17
CA LEU A 34 24.20 -8.57 -29.56
C LEU A 34 24.25 -9.91 -30.31
N ASP A 35 25.45 -10.44 -30.53
CA ASP A 35 25.63 -11.76 -31.10
C ASP A 35 25.12 -12.88 -30.17
N PRO A 36 24.81 -14.08 -30.70
CA PRO A 36 24.19 -15.15 -29.93
C PRO A 36 25.01 -15.59 -28.70
N ALA A 37 26.35 -15.59 -28.78
CA ALA A 37 27.21 -16.01 -27.68
C ALA A 37 27.14 -14.97 -26.53
N THR A 38 27.26 -13.69 -26.87
CA THR A 38 27.13 -12.58 -25.92
C THR A 38 25.74 -12.57 -25.26
N ARG A 39 24.65 -12.84 -26.00
CA ARG A 39 23.31 -12.91 -25.41
C ARG A 39 23.18 -14.01 -24.36
N LEU A 40 23.73 -15.20 -24.61
CA LEU A 40 23.71 -16.29 -23.63
C LEU A 40 24.48 -15.93 -22.35
N GLU A 41 25.65 -15.29 -22.50
CA GLU A 41 26.43 -14.83 -21.35
C GLU A 41 25.68 -13.76 -20.52
N VAL A 42 25.07 -12.79 -21.22
CA VAL A 42 24.27 -11.72 -20.58
C VAL A 42 23.10 -12.31 -19.82
N VAL A 43 22.33 -13.23 -20.43
CA VAL A 43 21.20 -13.89 -19.78
C VAL A 43 21.64 -14.68 -18.57
N ALA A 44 22.75 -15.42 -18.64
CA ALA A 44 23.30 -16.16 -17.52
C ALA A 44 23.69 -15.23 -16.38
N ALA A 45 24.55 -14.24 -16.64
CA ALA A 45 25.02 -13.28 -15.63
C ALA A 45 23.85 -12.50 -15.00
N PHE A 46 22.83 -12.12 -15.80
CA PHE A 46 21.65 -11.44 -15.29
C PHE A 46 20.84 -12.33 -14.33
N ASN A 47 20.63 -13.60 -14.69
CA ASN A 47 19.88 -14.55 -13.86
C ASN A 47 20.60 -14.90 -12.53
N ASP A 48 21.92 -14.74 -12.44
CA ASP A 48 22.68 -14.97 -11.19
C ASP A 48 22.27 -13.97 -10.08
N VAL A 49 21.81 -12.77 -10.46
CA VAL A 49 21.49 -11.69 -9.51
C VAL A 49 20.02 -11.30 -9.51
N TYR A 50 19.31 -11.52 -10.61
CA TYR A 50 17.89 -11.17 -10.75
C TYR A 50 17.18 -12.08 -11.73
N ASP A 51 16.07 -12.68 -11.30
CA ASP A 51 15.26 -13.57 -12.15
C ASP A 51 14.71 -12.80 -13.37
N ILE A 52 15.23 -13.14 -14.55
CA ILE A 52 14.91 -12.49 -15.82
C ILE A 52 13.40 -12.50 -16.15
N ARG A 53 12.66 -13.50 -15.62
CA ARG A 53 11.19 -13.61 -15.78
C ARG A 53 10.42 -12.52 -15.04
N LYS A 54 11.08 -11.79 -14.15
CA LYS A 54 10.52 -10.66 -13.39
C LYS A 54 10.75 -9.31 -14.06
N VAL A 55 11.43 -9.29 -15.21
CA VAL A 55 11.58 -8.08 -16.03
C VAL A 55 10.19 -7.62 -16.49
N ARG A 56 9.95 -6.31 -16.40
CA ARG A 56 8.61 -5.74 -16.59
C ARG A 56 8.55 -4.84 -17.81
N ALA A 57 7.47 -4.98 -18.59
CA ALA A 57 7.09 -4.01 -19.62
C ALA A 57 6.93 -2.59 -19.04
N GLY A 58 7.16 -1.57 -19.87
CA GLY A 58 7.11 -0.15 -19.51
C GLY A 58 8.37 0.37 -18.83
N ARG A 59 9.45 -0.44 -18.80
CA ARG A 59 10.80 -0.04 -18.38
C ARG A 59 11.75 -0.10 -19.53
N ASP A 60 12.92 0.50 -19.36
CA ASP A 60 13.99 0.49 -20.36
C ASP A 60 15.13 -0.43 -19.93
N LEU A 61 15.73 -1.10 -20.89
CA LEU A 61 17.07 -1.67 -20.78
C LEU A 61 18.06 -0.66 -21.36
N VAL A 62 19.03 -0.20 -20.59
CA VAL A 62 20.06 0.75 -21.06
C VAL A 62 21.28 -0.05 -21.47
N VAL A 63 21.64 0.00 -22.75
CA VAL A 63 22.80 -0.71 -23.31
C VAL A 63 23.88 0.30 -23.64
N THR A 64 25.06 0.15 -23.03
CA THR A 64 26.21 1.02 -23.25
C THR A 64 27.32 0.29 -24.01
N ARG A 65 27.91 0.95 -24.99
CA ARG A 65 28.95 0.43 -25.84
C ARG A 65 30.19 1.33 -25.88
N TRP A 66 31.31 0.72 -26.15
CA TRP A 66 32.54 1.45 -26.44
C TRP A 66 32.48 2.09 -27.82
N GLU A 67 32.64 3.41 -27.95
CA GLU A 67 32.55 4.12 -29.26
C GLU A 67 33.53 3.59 -30.30
N LYS A 68 34.73 3.23 -29.90
CA LYS A 68 35.81 2.81 -30.82
C LYS A 68 35.60 1.40 -31.39
N THR A 69 35.09 0.48 -30.56
CA THR A 69 34.96 -0.95 -30.93
C THR A 69 33.54 -1.37 -31.24
N GLY A 70 32.54 -0.62 -30.75
CA GLY A 70 31.12 -1.01 -30.79
C GLY A 70 30.79 -2.14 -29.82
N GLU A 71 31.74 -2.65 -29.07
CA GLU A 71 31.56 -3.75 -28.13
C GLU A 71 30.71 -3.32 -26.95
N LEU A 72 30.00 -4.29 -26.37
CA LEU A 72 29.18 -4.10 -25.15
C LEU A 72 30.10 -3.71 -23.98
N ALA A 73 29.80 -2.60 -23.32
CA ALA A 73 30.46 -2.17 -22.10
C ALA A 73 29.63 -2.52 -20.88
N SER A 74 28.34 -2.15 -20.87
CA SER A 74 27.42 -2.45 -19.77
C SER A 74 25.97 -2.56 -20.23
N ILE A 75 25.16 -3.21 -19.40
CA ILE A 75 23.69 -3.19 -19.46
C ILE A 75 23.16 -2.81 -18.09
N GLU A 76 22.22 -1.88 -18.04
CA GLU A 76 21.56 -1.43 -16.82
C GLU A 76 20.04 -1.64 -16.93
N TYR A 77 19.45 -2.17 -15.87
CA TYR A 77 18.01 -2.37 -15.76
C TYR A 77 17.52 -1.96 -14.36
N ALA A 78 16.65 -0.94 -14.30
CA ALA A 78 16.05 -0.52 -13.05
C ALA A 78 14.99 -1.55 -12.60
N VAL A 79 15.31 -2.30 -11.54
CA VAL A 79 14.42 -3.32 -10.94
C VAL A 79 13.25 -2.69 -10.22
N ASP A 80 13.54 -1.64 -9.48
CA ASP A 80 12.59 -0.79 -8.75
C ASP A 80 13.23 0.61 -8.57
N PRO A 81 12.58 1.57 -7.93
CA PRO A 81 13.18 2.90 -7.76
C PRO A 81 14.51 2.90 -6.98
N ASP A 82 14.76 1.86 -6.20
CA ASP A 82 15.92 1.78 -5.30
C ASP A 82 17.02 0.86 -5.78
N HIS A 83 16.72 -0.03 -6.72
CA HIS A 83 17.65 -1.07 -7.14
C HIS A 83 17.71 -1.15 -8.66
N GLU A 84 18.91 -1.37 -9.15
CA GLU A 84 19.15 -1.69 -10.56
C GLU A 84 20.11 -2.87 -10.69
N VAL A 85 19.92 -3.66 -11.76
CA VAL A 85 20.90 -4.62 -12.21
C VAL A 85 21.88 -3.88 -13.09
N ARG A 86 23.15 -3.96 -12.75
CA ARG A 86 24.28 -3.50 -13.59
C ARG A 86 25.06 -4.71 -14.07
N LEU A 87 25.11 -4.87 -15.37
CA LEU A 87 25.94 -5.86 -16.02
C LEU A 87 27.11 -5.17 -16.70
N PHE A 88 28.32 -5.65 -16.44
CA PHE A 88 29.55 -5.18 -17.05
C PHE A 88 30.16 -6.27 -17.92
N ARG A 89 30.77 -5.89 -19.03
CA ARG A 89 31.52 -6.81 -19.87
C ARG A 89 32.98 -6.33 -20.01
N ALA A 90 33.91 -7.17 -19.57
CA ALA A 90 35.34 -6.94 -19.69
C ALA A 90 36.02 -8.23 -20.16
N ASP A 91 36.95 -8.11 -21.09
CA ASP A 91 37.76 -9.24 -21.62
C ASP A 91 36.89 -10.42 -22.12
N GLY A 92 35.74 -10.13 -22.70
CA GLY A 92 34.78 -11.13 -23.20
C GLY A 92 33.94 -11.85 -22.14
N VAL A 93 34.07 -11.47 -20.87
CA VAL A 93 33.29 -12.06 -19.76
C VAL A 93 32.24 -11.06 -19.25
N SER A 94 30.99 -11.52 -19.13
CA SER A 94 29.90 -10.75 -18.55
C SER A 94 29.74 -11.08 -17.07
N SER A 95 29.64 -10.06 -16.21
CA SER A 95 29.31 -10.18 -14.79
C SER A 95 28.19 -9.20 -14.45
N ALA A 96 27.30 -9.56 -13.54
CA ALA A 96 26.22 -8.69 -13.11
C ALA A 96 26.18 -8.55 -11.59
N GLU A 97 25.67 -7.42 -11.12
CA GLU A 97 25.40 -7.16 -9.71
C GLU A 97 24.04 -6.44 -9.56
N LEU A 98 23.39 -6.69 -8.44
CA LEU A 98 22.23 -5.93 -8.01
C LEU A 98 22.71 -4.83 -7.08
N VAL A 99 22.60 -3.56 -7.52
CA VAL A 99 23.10 -2.42 -6.75
C VAL A 99 21.95 -1.55 -6.25
N GLU A 100 22.13 -0.98 -5.07
CA GLU A 100 21.22 0.05 -4.57
C GLU A 100 21.53 1.39 -5.26
N ILE A 101 20.49 2.05 -5.81
CA ILE A 101 20.60 3.38 -6.39
C ILE A 101 20.80 4.39 -5.24
N PRO A 102 21.93 5.10 -5.20
CA PRO A 102 22.21 6.02 -4.11
C PRO A 102 21.21 7.18 -4.10
N GLY A 103 20.93 7.67 -2.91
CA GLY A 103 20.02 8.80 -2.73
C GLY A 103 19.96 9.24 -1.27
N VAL A 104 19.44 10.44 -1.05
CA VAL A 104 19.31 11.03 0.28
C VAL A 104 17.85 11.03 0.72
N VAL A 105 17.58 10.45 1.88
CA VAL A 105 16.25 10.50 2.50
C VAL A 105 16.11 11.82 3.26
N LYS A 106 15.03 12.57 2.98
CA LYS A 106 14.70 13.83 3.65
C LYS A 106 13.27 13.79 4.14
N GLU A 107 13.02 14.41 5.29
CA GLU A 107 11.67 14.69 5.79
C GLU A 107 11.13 15.96 5.08
N VAL A 108 10.04 15.81 4.37
CA VAL A 108 9.44 16.90 3.57
C VAL A 108 8.01 17.11 4.02
N PRO A 109 7.64 18.31 4.50
CA PRO A 109 6.26 18.63 4.78
C PRO A 109 5.49 18.90 3.47
N VAL A 110 4.28 18.34 3.37
CA VAL A 110 3.35 18.52 2.26
C VAL A 110 2.01 18.92 2.84
N CYS A 111 1.65 20.20 2.70
CA CYS A 111 0.41 20.76 3.25
C CYS A 111 -0.41 21.41 2.14
N ALA A 112 -1.69 21.08 2.06
CA ALA A 112 -2.59 21.65 1.06
C ALA A 112 -4.03 21.73 1.56
N THR A 113 -4.85 22.56 0.88
CA THR A 113 -6.29 22.64 1.06
C THR A 113 -6.98 21.91 -0.09
N LEU A 114 -8.01 21.13 0.21
CA LEU A 114 -8.76 20.36 -0.77
C LEU A 114 -9.65 21.29 -1.61
N GLU A 115 -9.29 21.46 -2.87
CA GLU A 115 -10.03 22.27 -3.85
C GLU A 115 -10.48 21.40 -5.02
N GLY A 116 -11.32 20.40 -4.75
CA GLY A 116 -11.76 19.41 -5.72
C GLY A 116 -11.41 18.00 -5.30
N SER A 117 -10.90 17.15 -6.21
CA SER A 117 -10.48 15.80 -5.84
C SER A 117 -9.13 15.80 -5.11
N LEU A 118 -8.94 14.80 -4.26
CA LEU A 118 -7.67 14.58 -3.56
C LEU A 118 -6.50 14.42 -4.55
N ALA A 119 -6.74 13.69 -5.66
CA ALA A 119 -5.75 13.51 -6.73
C ALA A 119 -5.31 14.84 -7.35
N ALA A 120 -6.27 15.71 -7.71
CA ALA A 120 -5.96 17.03 -8.28
C ALA A 120 -5.28 17.97 -7.27
N THR A 121 -5.56 17.80 -5.98
CA THR A 121 -4.90 18.58 -4.92
C THR A 121 -3.45 18.13 -4.74
N MET A 122 -3.17 16.83 -4.77
CA MET A 122 -1.80 16.31 -4.74
C MET A 122 -0.99 16.74 -5.96
N ASP A 123 -1.57 16.65 -7.16
CA ASP A 123 -0.91 17.09 -8.40
C ASP A 123 -0.52 18.57 -8.34
N ARG A 124 -1.41 19.45 -7.88
CA ARG A 124 -1.11 20.89 -7.65
C ARG A 124 -0.02 21.10 -6.60
N ALA A 125 0.06 20.24 -5.61
CA ALA A 125 1.12 20.24 -4.61
C ALA A 125 2.46 19.69 -5.16
N GLY A 126 2.52 19.28 -6.44
CA GLY A 126 3.70 18.66 -7.04
C GLY A 126 3.95 17.24 -6.56
N GLU A 127 2.89 16.58 -6.05
CA GLU A 127 2.95 15.25 -5.48
C GLU A 127 2.16 14.25 -6.32
N SER A 128 2.55 12.97 -6.26
CA SER A 128 1.83 11.93 -7.00
C SER A 128 0.58 11.44 -6.26
N PHE A 129 -0.33 10.83 -7.00
CA PHE A 129 -1.52 10.16 -6.43
C PHE A 129 -1.16 9.06 -5.42
N LEU A 130 0.04 8.48 -5.52
CA LEU A 130 0.52 7.49 -4.55
C LEU A 130 0.55 8.06 -3.13
N LEU A 131 0.96 9.33 -2.96
CA LEU A 131 0.95 9.97 -1.64
C LEU A 131 -0.47 10.14 -1.09
N ALA A 132 -1.46 10.42 -1.96
CA ALA A 132 -2.86 10.45 -1.57
C ALA A 132 -3.34 9.08 -1.05
N MET A 133 -2.98 8.01 -1.75
CA MET A 133 -3.30 6.64 -1.30
C MET A 133 -2.64 6.30 0.03
N MET A 134 -1.35 6.64 0.19
CA MET A 134 -0.64 6.44 1.46
C MET A 134 -1.29 7.22 2.62
N MET A 135 -1.73 8.46 2.39
CA MET A 135 -2.47 9.26 3.37
C MET A 135 -3.79 8.60 3.73
N ALA A 136 -4.54 8.14 2.73
CA ALA A 136 -5.80 7.45 2.93
C ALA A 136 -5.63 6.17 3.76
N ASP A 137 -4.58 5.39 3.50
CA ASP A 137 -4.28 4.17 4.28
C ASP A 137 -3.95 4.51 5.74
N VAL A 138 -3.13 5.54 5.98
CA VAL A 138 -2.70 5.94 7.33
C VAL A 138 -3.86 6.49 8.16
N LEU A 139 -4.80 7.20 7.56
CA LEU A 139 -5.94 7.84 8.23
C LEU A 139 -7.26 7.04 8.07
N ALA A 140 -7.23 5.85 7.45
CA ALA A 140 -8.42 5.03 7.15
C ALA A 140 -9.30 4.70 8.36
N PHE A 141 -8.78 4.86 9.58
CA PHE A 141 -9.50 4.62 10.83
C PHE A 141 -10.50 5.70 11.19
N ASP A 142 -10.14 6.94 10.89
CA ASP A 142 -10.92 8.11 11.27
C ASP A 142 -11.68 8.71 10.09
N ILE A 143 -11.19 8.48 8.84
CA ILE A 143 -11.71 9.12 7.63
C ILE A 143 -12.01 8.06 6.57
N ASP A 144 -13.22 8.09 6.02
CA ASP A 144 -13.58 7.39 4.79
C ASP A 144 -13.30 8.31 3.59
N PHE A 145 -12.14 8.16 2.97
CA PHE A 145 -11.71 9.03 1.86
C PHE A 145 -12.56 8.94 0.59
N TYR A 146 -13.54 8.03 0.53
CA TYR A 146 -14.56 8.00 -0.53
C TYR A 146 -15.79 8.86 -0.23
N ARG A 147 -16.05 9.21 1.04
CA ARG A 147 -17.31 9.85 1.47
C ARG A 147 -17.12 11.13 2.26
N ASP A 148 -16.09 11.17 3.12
CA ASP A 148 -15.93 12.22 4.11
C ASP A 148 -15.26 13.50 3.59
N PRO A 149 -14.28 13.47 2.63
CA PRO A 149 -13.59 14.65 2.15
C PRO A 149 -14.52 15.69 1.56
N GLN A 150 -14.35 16.95 1.97
CA GLN A 150 -15.14 18.09 1.53
C GLN A 150 -14.24 19.19 0.98
N PHE A 151 -14.79 19.99 0.09
CA PHE A 151 -14.12 21.20 -0.38
C PHE A 151 -13.78 22.11 0.81
N GLY A 152 -12.54 22.56 0.88
CA GLY A 152 -12.05 23.39 1.97
C GLY A 152 -11.43 22.65 3.13
N ASP A 153 -11.49 21.30 3.16
CA ASP A 153 -10.70 20.51 4.09
C ASP A 153 -9.21 20.79 3.90
N ASP A 154 -8.45 20.70 4.95
CA ASP A 154 -7.01 20.88 4.86
C ASP A 154 -6.25 19.68 5.45
N PHE A 155 -5.10 19.40 4.85
CA PHE A 155 -4.21 18.37 5.35
C PHE A 155 -2.76 18.84 5.40
N CYS A 156 -1.99 18.22 6.27
CA CYS A 156 -0.55 18.39 6.32
C CYS A 156 0.11 17.04 6.65
N LEU A 157 1.07 16.65 5.82
CA LEU A 157 1.84 15.43 5.95
C LEU A 157 3.30 15.77 6.20
N LEU A 158 3.98 14.98 7.02
CA LEU A 158 5.44 14.92 7.06
C LEU A 158 5.87 13.60 6.43
N VAL A 159 6.58 13.66 5.30
CA VAL A 159 6.86 12.51 4.45
C VAL A 159 8.36 12.27 4.33
N GLU A 160 8.81 11.04 4.59
CA GLU A 160 10.15 10.62 4.19
C GLU A 160 10.19 10.40 2.69
N LYS A 161 10.98 11.22 1.98
CA LYS A 161 11.23 11.11 0.54
C LYS A 161 12.70 10.78 0.27
N LYS A 162 12.96 9.83 -0.61
CA LYS A 162 14.31 9.58 -1.13
C LYS A 162 14.50 10.35 -2.43
N PHE A 163 15.51 11.19 -2.46
CA PHE A 163 15.98 11.97 -3.62
C PHE A 163 17.19 11.27 -4.21
N TYR A 164 17.21 11.08 -5.52
CA TYR A 164 18.26 10.36 -6.22
C TYR A 164 19.19 11.33 -6.95
N ASP A 165 20.49 11.00 -6.97
CA ASP A 165 21.51 11.83 -7.62
C ASP A 165 21.47 11.72 -9.15
N ASN A 166 20.80 10.70 -9.69
CA ASN A 166 20.67 10.42 -11.12
C ASN A 166 19.53 11.16 -11.82
N GLY A 167 18.83 12.07 -11.11
CA GLY A 167 17.72 12.85 -11.66
C GLY A 167 16.36 12.11 -11.73
N GLN A 168 16.26 10.91 -11.18
CA GLN A 168 14.97 10.23 -11.01
C GLN A 168 14.04 11.04 -10.10
N GLN A 169 12.73 10.86 -10.32
CA GLN A 169 11.72 11.45 -9.43
C GLN A 169 11.87 10.90 -8.01
N PRO A 170 11.74 11.74 -6.98
CA PRO A 170 11.78 11.29 -5.60
C PRO A 170 10.72 10.22 -5.30
N THR A 171 11.06 9.26 -4.46
CA THR A 171 10.12 8.24 -4.01
C THR A 171 9.70 8.47 -2.56
N TYR A 172 8.48 8.08 -2.25
CA TYR A 172 7.95 8.12 -0.88
C TYR A 172 8.37 6.85 -0.14
N ARG A 173 8.95 7.02 1.06
CA ARG A 173 9.29 5.91 1.95
C ARG A 173 8.14 5.63 2.92
N ARG A 174 7.72 6.64 3.63
CA ARG A 174 6.58 6.60 4.56
C ARG A 174 6.08 7.98 4.89
N ILE A 175 4.90 8.05 5.43
CA ILE A 175 4.38 9.22 6.12
C ILE A 175 4.81 9.12 7.59
N LEU A 176 5.56 10.10 8.09
CA LEU A 176 5.96 10.18 9.50
C LEU A 176 4.85 10.79 10.36
N GLY A 177 4.19 11.80 9.85
CA GLY A 177 3.06 12.47 10.48
C GLY A 177 2.01 12.85 9.45
N ALA A 178 0.74 12.65 9.79
CA ALA A 178 -0.40 13.07 9.00
C ALA A 178 -1.40 13.77 9.90
N ARG A 179 -1.90 14.91 9.44
CA ARG A 179 -3.03 15.64 10.01
C ARG A 179 -4.01 15.95 8.90
N TYR A 180 -5.26 15.66 9.12
CA TYR A 180 -6.35 16.00 8.23
C TYR A 180 -7.46 16.68 9.03
N ASN A 181 -7.91 17.83 8.57
CA ASN A 181 -8.99 18.59 9.16
C ASN A 181 -10.22 18.54 8.25
N ASN A 182 -11.21 17.75 8.63
CA ASN A 182 -12.49 17.62 7.94
C ASN A 182 -13.51 18.47 8.67
N ALA A 183 -13.86 19.62 8.08
CA ALA A 183 -14.88 20.53 8.62
C ALA A 183 -14.72 20.84 10.14
N GLY A 184 -13.47 20.97 10.62
CA GLY A 184 -13.14 21.24 12.02
C GLY A 184 -12.90 19.97 12.86
N HIS A 185 -13.14 18.79 12.34
CA HIS A 185 -12.73 17.54 12.98
C HIS A 185 -11.31 17.16 12.55
N VAL A 186 -10.37 17.16 13.49
CA VAL A 186 -8.97 16.87 13.23
C VAL A 186 -8.66 15.40 13.50
N SER A 187 -8.14 14.71 12.49
CA SER A 187 -7.60 13.35 12.56
C SER A 187 -6.08 13.39 12.43
N ASP A 188 -5.39 12.82 13.39
CA ASP A 188 -3.92 12.80 13.48
C ASP A 188 -3.38 11.37 13.46
N ALA A 189 -2.29 11.15 12.72
CA ALA A 189 -1.54 9.90 12.72
C ALA A 189 -0.03 10.19 12.73
N PHE A 190 0.70 9.58 13.67
CA PHE A 190 2.15 9.73 13.79
C PHE A 190 2.81 8.36 13.81
N PHE A 191 3.78 8.15 12.93
CA PHE A 191 4.59 6.95 12.92
C PHE A 191 5.55 6.94 14.11
N PHE A 192 5.54 5.83 14.83
CA PHE A 192 6.47 5.62 15.94
C PHE A 192 7.01 4.20 15.89
N ASN A 193 8.33 4.10 16.02
CA ASN A 193 8.98 2.79 16.07
C ASN A 193 8.90 2.25 17.51
N ASP A 194 7.85 1.48 17.76
CA ASP A 194 7.64 0.80 19.03
C ASP A 194 8.40 -0.53 19.00
N PRO A 195 9.39 -0.74 19.92
CA PRO A 195 10.11 -2.00 20.01
C PRO A 195 9.22 -3.21 20.31
N ALA A 196 8.02 -2.98 20.88
CA ALA A 196 7.03 -4.01 21.19
C ALA A 196 6.07 -4.28 20.00
N ALA A 197 6.17 -3.53 18.90
CA ALA A 197 5.39 -3.82 17.70
C ALA A 197 5.77 -5.21 17.17
N THR A 198 4.77 -6.01 16.83
CA THR A 198 4.88 -7.45 16.52
C THR A 198 5.84 -7.76 15.36
N ASP A 199 6.16 -6.78 14.54
CA ASP A 199 7.02 -6.93 13.35
C ASP A 199 8.33 -6.10 13.42
N GLY A 200 8.53 -5.34 14.51
CA GLY A 200 9.69 -4.46 14.67
C GLY A 200 9.75 -3.28 13.69
N LYS A 201 8.70 -3.09 12.87
CA LYS A 201 8.67 -2.06 11.80
C LYS A 201 8.04 -0.74 12.24
N GLY A 202 7.54 -0.66 13.48
CA GLY A 202 6.81 0.48 14.01
C GLY A 202 5.33 0.49 13.62
N ALA A 203 4.58 1.46 14.15
CA ALA A 203 3.15 1.61 13.93
C ALA A 203 2.73 3.08 13.98
N TYR A 204 1.47 3.34 13.55
CA TYR A 204 0.88 4.66 13.65
C TYR A 204 0.07 4.81 14.94
N TYR A 205 0.20 5.98 15.55
CA TYR A 205 -0.49 6.36 16.78
C TYR A 205 -1.17 7.72 16.60
N GLY A 206 -2.33 7.89 17.22
CA GLY A 206 -3.00 9.18 17.31
C GLY A 206 -2.27 10.15 18.24
N SER A 207 -2.74 11.40 18.30
CA SER A 207 -2.06 12.48 19.04
C SER A 207 -1.89 12.22 20.55
N LYS A 208 -2.67 11.33 21.15
CA LYS A 208 -2.56 10.95 22.57
C LYS A 208 -1.75 9.68 22.82
N GLY A 209 -1.15 9.10 21.74
CA GLY A 209 -0.41 7.84 21.82
C GLY A 209 -1.31 6.61 21.78
N GLU A 210 -2.57 6.76 21.41
CA GLU A 210 -3.47 5.65 21.11
C GLU A 210 -3.10 5.01 19.79
N SER A 211 -3.01 3.67 19.74
CA SER A 211 -2.73 2.95 18.52
C SER A 211 -3.81 3.22 17.47
N LEU A 212 -3.41 3.51 16.23
CA LEU A 212 -4.34 3.61 15.10
C LEU A 212 -4.56 2.26 14.42
N LYS A 213 -3.89 1.21 14.84
CA LYS A 213 -4.20 -0.13 14.38
C LYS A 213 -5.56 -0.53 14.96
N ALA A 214 -6.59 -0.54 14.10
CA ALA A 214 -7.88 -1.06 14.52
C ALA A 214 -7.74 -2.54 14.87
N GLU A 215 -8.33 -2.91 15.98
CA GLU A 215 -8.45 -4.33 16.32
C GLU A 215 -9.25 -5.06 15.24
N PHE A 216 -10.24 -4.39 14.62
CA PHE A 216 -11.12 -4.97 13.61
C PHE A 216 -11.06 -4.22 12.29
N LEU A 217 -10.92 -4.95 11.17
CA LEU A 217 -11.13 -4.42 9.82
C LEU A 217 -12.59 -3.93 9.67
N ARG A 218 -12.81 -2.93 8.84
CA ARG A 218 -14.17 -2.43 8.51
C ARG A 218 -14.98 -3.43 7.68
N SER A 219 -14.31 -4.26 6.88
CA SER A 219 -14.95 -5.26 6.02
C SER A 219 -14.21 -6.60 6.09
N PRO A 220 -14.96 -7.74 6.17
CA PRO A 220 -14.38 -9.07 6.04
C PRO A 220 -14.04 -9.45 4.58
N LEU A 221 -14.36 -8.60 3.60
CA LEU A 221 -14.08 -8.78 2.18
C LEU A 221 -12.99 -7.80 1.73
N GLU A 222 -12.27 -8.11 0.64
CA GLU A 222 -11.16 -7.29 0.11
C GLU A 222 -11.65 -6.09 -0.71
N PHE A 223 -12.96 -5.93 -0.88
CA PHE A 223 -13.58 -4.83 -1.62
C PHE A 223 -14.79 -4.28 -0.85
N ASP A 224 -15.27 -3.11 -1.24
CA ASP A 224 -16.47 -2.48 -0.67
C ASP A 224 -17.73 -3.19 -1.18
N ALA A 225 -18.14 -4.25 -0.48
CA ALA A 225 -19.30 -5.03 -0.83
C ALA A 225 -20.59 -4.34 -0.34
N ARG A 226 -21.61 -4.33 -1.19
CA ARG A 226 -22.92 -3.79 -0.84
C ARG A 226 -23.52 -4.58 0.32
N VAL A 227 -23.93 -3.88 1.37
CA VAL A 227 -24.75 -4.47 2.45
C VAL A 227 -26.13 -4.81 1.87
N SER A 228 -26.47 -6.09 1.84
CA SER A 228 -27.76 -6.58 1.34
C SER A 228 -28.79 -6.72 2.45
N SER A 229 -28.35 -6.86 3.71
CA SER A 229 -29.23 -6.88 4.87
C SER A 229 -28.51 -6.37 6.12
N HIS A 230 -29.14 -5.46 6.82
CA HIS A 230 -28.64 -4.82 8.03
C HIS A 230 -28.97 -5.61 9.31
N PHE A 231 -28.15 -5.37 10.35
CA PHE A 231 -28.48 -5.84 11.70
C PHE A 231 -29.86 -5.30 12.14
N SER A 232 -30.72 -6.19 12.63
CA SER A 232 -32.07 -5.82 13.11
C SER A 232 -32.53 -6.75 14.22
N SER A 233 -33.08 -6.19 15.29
CA SER A 233 -33.74 -6.99 16.36
C SER A 233 -35.08 -7.57 15.94
N SER A 234 -35.67 -7.05 14.85
CA SER A 234 -37.01 -7.45 14.38
C SER A 234 -37.16 -7.16 12.89
N ARG A 235 -37.16 -8.20 12.04
CA ARG A 235 -37.42 -8.09 10.60
C ARG A 235 -38.22 -9.29 10.10
N LEU A 236 -38.94 -9.14 9.00
CA LEU A 236 -39.58 -10.26 8.30
C LEU A 236 -38.50 -11.13 7.65
N HIS A 237 -38.41 -12.41 8.04
CA HIS A 237 -37.43 -13.34 7.49
C HIS A 237 -37.81 -13.72 6.05
N PRO A 238 -36.94 -13.54 5.04
CA PRO A 238 -37.32 -13.68 3.62
C PRO A 238 -37.72 -15.11 3.22
N VAL A 239 -37.24 -16.13 3.94
CA VAL A 239 -37.54 -17.56 3.66
C VAL A 239 -38.68 -18.08 4.52
N LEU A 240 -38.72 -17.72 5.81
CA LEU A 240 -39.65 -18.27 6.78
C LEU A 240 -40.93 -17.44 6.92
N HIS A 241 -40.97 -16.23 6.33
CA HIS A 241 -42.07 -15.26 6.40
C HIS A 241 -42.58 -14.98 7.84
N THR A 242 -41.68 -15.12 8.81
CA THR A 242 -41.91 -14.79 10.23
C THR A 242 -41.04 -13.64 10.68
N VAL A 243 -41.50 -12.88 11.66
CA VAL A 243 -40.68 -11.81 12.25
C VAL A 243 -39.58 -12.46 13.08
N ARG A 244 -38.32 -12.26 12.71
CA ARG A 244 -37.12 -12.76 13.42
C ARG A 244 -36.04 -11.71 13.47
N ALA A 245 -35.24 -11.78 14.53
CA ALA A 245 -34.03 -10.98 14.60
C ALA A 245 -33.00 -11.45 13.57
N HIS A 246 -32.28 -10.48 12.96
CA HIS A 246 -31.10 -10.70 12.18
C HIS A 246 -29.88 -10.13 12.94
N TYR A 247 -29.12 -10.99 13.57
CA TYR A 247 -28.02 -10.62 14.45
C TYR A 247 -26.70 -10.41 13.71
N GLY A 248 -26.73 -10.29 12.38
CA GLY A 248 -25.57 -10.05 11.54
C GLY A 248 -25.76 -8.92 10.54
N THR A 249 -24.74 -8.72 9.72
CA THR A 249 -24.75 -7.88 8.54
C THR A 249 -24.42 -8.75 7.33
N ASP A 250 -25.32 -8.75 6.33
CA ASP A 250 -25.14 -9.53 5.11
C ASP A 250 -24.46 -8.69 4.03
N TYR A 251 -23.33 -9.16 3.53
CA TYR A 251 -22.62 -8.59 2.40
C TYR A 251 -22.89 -9.40 1.13
N ALA A 252 -23.46 -8.77 0.10
CA ALA A 252 -23.65 -9.39 -1.21
C ALA A 252 -22.29 -9.62 -1.88
N ALA A 253 -21.96 -10.88 -2.15
CA ALA A 253 -20.72 -11.24 -2.83
C ALA A 253 -20.90 -12.58 -3.58
N PRO A 254 -20.23 -12.76 -4.75
CA PRO A 254 -20.27 -14.02 -5.49
C PRO A 254 -19.72 -15.19 -4.68
N THR A 255 -20.25 -16.39 -4.95
CA THR A 255 -19.68 -17.63 -4.39
C THR A 255 -18.20 -17.75 -4.76
N GLY A 256 -17.37 -18.14 -3.79
CA GLY A 256 -15.93 -18.27 -3.97
C GLY A 256 -15.13 -17.01 -3.64
N THR A 257 -15.78 -15.87 -3.36
CA THR A 257 -15.09 -14.66 -2.89
C THR A 257 -14.34 -14.96 -1.58
N PRO A 258 -13.05 -14.59 -1.46
CA PRO A 258 -12.30 -14.77 -0.23
C PRO A 258 -12.89 -14.00 0.95
N VAL A 259 -13.05 -14.70 2.08
CA VAL A 259 -13.44 -14.13 3.36
C VAL A 259 -12.24 -14.12 4.27
N ARG A 260 -11.96 -12.99 4.92
CA ARG A 260 -10.83 -12.82 5.82
C ARG A 260 -11.28 -12.53 7.25
N SER A 261 -10.45 -12.94 8.21
CA SER A 261 -10.65 -12.59 9.61
C SER A 261 -10.57 -11.06 9.76
N VAL A 262 -11.57 -10.47 10.40
CA VAL A 262 -11.56 -9.02 10.65
C VAL A 262 -10.57 -8.61 11.75
N ALA A 263 -10.13 -9.55 12.60
CA ALA A 263 -9.15 -9.31 13.66
C ALA A 263 -8.30 -10.56 13.92
N ALA A 264 -7.15 -10.39 14.57
CA ALA A 264 -6.37 -11.50 15.10
C ALA A 264 -7.17 -12.25 16.18
N GLY A 265 -6.95 -13.57 16.30
CA GLY A 265 -7.63 -14.38 17.31
C GLY A 265 -7.50 -15.86 17.08
N LYS A 266 -8.17 -16.63 17.94
CA LYS A 266 -8.20 -18.09 17.91
C LYS A 266 -9.50 -18.60 17.33
N VAL A 267 -9.44 -19.49 16.35
CA VAL A 267 -10.60 -20.19 15.79
C VAL A 267 -11.17 -21.10 16.87
N VAL A 268 -12.40 -20.84 17.29
CA VAL A 268 -13.11 -21.64 18.31
C VAL A 268 -14.24 -22.50 17.73
N GLY A 269 -14.60 -22.29 16.46
CA GLY A 269 -15.56 -23.09 15.70
C GLY A 269 -15.25 -23.06 14.21
N ALA A 270 -15.33 -24.21 13.53
CA ALA A 270 -15.17 -24.32 12.09
C ALA A 270 -15.89 -25.58 11.60
N GLY A 271 -17.00 -25.43 10.87
CA GLY A 271 -17.81 -26.54 10.38
C GLY A 271 -19.26 -26.18 10.07
N MET A 272 -20.05 -27.19 9.73
CA MET A 272 -21.47 -27.05 9.47
C MET A 272 -22.23 -26.78 10.78
N SER A 273 -23.08 -25.76 10.79
CA SER A 273 -23.84 -25.31 11.96
C SER A 273 -25.30 -25.01 11.59
N GLY A 274 -26.06 -26.05 11.35
CA GLY A 274 -27.49 -25.96 11.07
C GLY A 274 -27.85 -24.92 10.02
N GLY A 275 -28.75 -24.00 10.36
CA GLY A 275 -29.18 -22.90 9.47
C GLY A 275 -28.08 -21.91 9.09
N SER A 276 -26.99 -21.82 9.85
CA SER A 276 -25.84 -20.97 9.54
C SER A 276 -24.94 -21.55 8.43
N GLY A 277 -25.20 -22.79 8.02
CA GLY A 277 -24.36 -23.44 7.00
C GLY A 277 -22.94 -23.69 7.49
N ASN A 278 -21.97 -23.68 6.59
CA ASN A 278 -20.57 -23.71 6.96
C ASN A 278 -20.20 -22.38 7.63
N MET A 279 -19.70 -22.46 8.85
CA MET A 279 -19.45 -21.30 9.69
C MET A 279 -18.05 -21.39 10.31
N VAL A 280 -17.39 -20.25 10.40
CA VAL A 280 -16.18 -20.04 11.20
C VAL A 280 -16.51 -19.10 12.36
N THR A 281 -16.03 -19.44 13.56
CA THR A 281 -16.12 -18.57 14.75
C THR A 281 -14.72 -18.32 15.28
N ILE A 282 -14.39 -17.05 15.49
CA ILE A 282 -13.09 -16.60 15.98
C ILE A 282 -13.31 -15.84 17.28
N ARG A 283 -12.52 -16.19 18.33
CA ARG A 283 -12.45 -15.44 19.58
C ARG A 283 -11.23 -14.55 19.55
N HIS A 284 -11.45 -13.25 19.78
CA HIS A 284 -10.43 -12.21 19.80
C HIS A 284 -9.96 -11.90 21.23
N ASP A 285 -8.76 -11.32 21.38
CA ASP A 285 -8.17 -11.02 22.70
C ASP A 285 -8.97 -9.99 23.49
N SER A 286 -9.74 -9.12 22.82
CA SER A 286 -10.70 -8.18 23.42
C SER A 286 -11.93 -8.84 24.09
N GLY A 287 -12.04 -10.17 24.02
CA GLY A 287 -13.20 -10.93 24.49
C GLY A 287 -14.40 -10.91 23.53
N LEU A 288 -14.25 -10.26 22.39
CA LEU A 288 -15.23 -10.31 21.30
C LEU A 288 -15.10 -11.62 20.51
N GLN A 289 -16.21 -12.04 19.91
CA GLN A 289 -16.24 -13.16 18.97
C GLN A 289 -16.85 -12.72 17.65
N THR A 290 -16.25 -13.12 16.53
CA THR A 290 -16.85 -12.95 15.20
C THR A 290 -17.23 -14.29 14.62
N GLN A 291 -18.33 -14.30 13.85
CA GLN A 291 -18.85 -15.46 13.14
C GLN A 291 -19.02 -15.09 11.67
N TYR A 292 -18.65 -16.04 10.79
CA TYR A 292 -18.68 -15.90 9.33
C TYR A 292 -19.49 -17.07 8.79
N LEU A 293 -20.69 -16.81 8.28
CA LEU A 293 -21.70 -17.80 7.96
C LEU A 293 -21.85 -18.02 6.46
N HIS A 294 -22.56 -19.08 6.10
CA HIS A 294 -22.96 -19.45 4.74
C HIS A 294 -21.80 -19.75 3.79
N LEU A 295 -20.60 -20.06 4.34
CA LEU A 295 -19.39 -20.28 3.56
C LEU A 295 -19.55 -21.48 2.60
N SER A 296 -19.01 -21.37 1.38
CA SER A 296 -18.88 -22.51 0.45
C SER A 296 -17.73 -23.42 0.87
N ARG A 297 -16.65 -22.85 1.44
CA ARG A 297 -15.48 -23.59 1.89
C ARG A 297 -14.86 -22.90 3.12
N ILE A 298 -14.45 -23.72 4.09
CA ILE A 298 -13.67 -23.32 5.27
C ILE A 298 -12.21 -23.59 4.99
N LEU A 299 -11.32 -22.64 5.31
CA LEU A 299 -9.87 -22.70 5.05
C LEU A 299 -9.04 -22.79 6.33
N VAL A 300 -9.69 -22.81 7.51
CA VAL A 300 -9.04 -22.85 8.83
C VAL A 300 -9.64 -23.98 9.68
N ARG A 301 -8.95 -24.33 10.76
CA ARG A 301 -9.38 -25.39 11.70
C ARG A 301 -9.53 -24.86 13.13
N VAL A 302 -10.36 -25.51 13.93
CA VAL A 302 -10.50 -25.20 15.36
C VAL A 302 -9.14 -25.29 16.07
N GLY A 303 -8.86 -24.32 16.92
CA GLY A 303 -7.60 -24.20 17.65
C GLY A 303 -6.52 -23.39 16.92
N GLN A 304 -6.68 -23.09 15.62
CA GLN A 304 -5.73 -22.32 14.84
C GLN A 304 -5.74 -20.86 15.30
N GLN A 305 -4.54 -20.27 15.45
CA GLN A 305 -4.36 -18.83 15.56
C GLN A 305 -4.39 -18.21 14.15
N VAL A 306 -5.08 -17.11 14.01
CA VAL A 306 -5.16 -16.35 12.77
C VAL A 306 -4.84 -14.88 13.05
N GLU A 307 -4.11 -14.29 12.14
CA GLU A 307 -3.84 -12.85 12.15
C GLU A 307 -5.02 -12.08 11.50
N GLN A 308 -5.09 -10.78 11.74
CA GLN A 308 -6.00 -9.90 10.99
C GLN A 308 -5.73 -10.05 9.49
N ALA A 309 -6.79 -10.02 8.67
CA ALA A 309 -6.78 -10.24 7.23
C ALA A 309 -6.42 -11.67 6.76
N THR A 310 -6.18 -12.63 7.65
CA THR A 310 -6.01 -14.04 7.26
C THR A 310 -7.26 -14.55 6.54
N ARG A 311 -7.09 -15.19 5.37
CA ARG A 311 -8.20 -15.83 4.64
C ARG A 311 -8.68 -17.05 5.41
N ILE A 312 -9.95 -17.05 5.80
CA ILE A 312 -10.57 -18.07 6.68
C ILE A 312 -11.61 -18.92 5.98
N GLY A 313 -12.11 -18.48 4.82
CA GLY A 313 -13.13 -19.19 4.06
C GLY A 313 -13.43 -18.51 2.74
N LEU A 314 -14.42 -19.06 2.04
CA LEU A 314 -14.94 -18.51 0.78
C LEU A 314 -16.44 -18.30 0.92
N VAL A 315 -16.96 -17.18 0.40
CA VAL A 315 -18.40 -16.89 0.33
C VAL A 315 -19.16 -18.04 -0.34
N GLY A 316 -20.34 -18.32 0.15
CA GLY A 316 -21.23 -19.34 -0.38
C GLY A 316 -22.70 -19.04 -0.17
N SER A 317 -23.49 -20.10 -0.12
CA SER A 317 -24.94 -20.07 0.13
C SER A 317 -25.37 -21.34 0.86
N THR A 318 -24.54 -21.85 1.79
CA THR A 318 -24.83 -23.06 2.56
C THR A 318 -25.77 -22.73 3.73
N GLY A 319 -26.58 -23.71 4.16
CA GLY A 319 -27.55 -23.49 5.22
C GLY A 319 -28.83 -22.77 4.75
N LEU A 320 -29.41 -21.92 5.60
CA LEU A 320 -30.63 -21.13 5.31
C LEU A 320 -30.27 -19.79 4.64
N ALA A 321 -29.75 -19.85 3.40
CA ALA A 321 -29.42 -18.70 2.60
C ALA A 321 -30.29 -18.63 1.34
N THR A 322 -30.72 -17.43 0.93
CA THR A 322 -31.50 -17.19 -0.30
C THR A 322 -30.63 -17.03 -1.54
N GLY A 323 -29.38 -16.84 -1.39
CA GLY A 323 -28.40 -16.64 -2.45
C GLY A 323 -27.00 -16.41 -1.91
N PRO A 324 -25.98 -16.27 -2.77
CA PRO A 324 -24.62 -16.06 -2.33
C PRO A 324 -24.44 -14.74 -1.57
N HIS A 325 -24.00 -14.83 -0.30
CA HIS A 325 -23.68 -13.70 0.56
C HIS A 325 -22.81 -14.15 1.73
N LEU A 326 -22.22 -13.21 2.45
CA LEU A 326 -21.56 -13.42 3.72
C LEU A 326 -22.40 -12.77 4.83
N ASP A 327 -22.85 -13.54 5.81
CA ASP A 327 -23.39 -13.02 7.08
C ASP A 327 -22.24 -12.96 8.09
N ILE A 328 -21.87 -11.74 8.50
CA ILE A 328 -20.92 -11.52 9.60
C ILE A 328 -21.67 -11.12 10.87
N ARG A 329 -21.30 -11.77 11.97
CA ARG A 329 -21.86 -11.47 13.30
C ARG A 329 -20.75 -11.17 14.28
N ILE A 330 -21.01 -10.27 15.21
CA ILE A 330 -20.12 -10.00 16.33
C ILE A 330 -20.89 -10.10 17.64
N SER A 331 -20.24 -10.67 18.66
CA SER A 331 -20.85 -10.84 19.97
C SER A 331 -19.84 -10.62 21.09
N ARG A 332 -20.33 -10.21 22.26
CA ARG A 332 -19.59 -10.14 23.53
C ARG A 332 -20.37 -10.88 24.59
N ASN A 333 -19.75 -11.84 25.26
CA ASN A 333 -20.38 -12.66 26.29
C ASN A 333 -21.75 -13.24 25.88
N GLY A 334 -21.87 -13.70 24.62
CA GLY A 334 -23.10 -14.27 24.07
C GLY A 334 -24.14 -13.27 23.56
N SER A 335 -23.97 -11.98 23.81
CA SER A 335 -24.86 -10.92 23.30
C SER A 335 -24.35 -10.38 21.97
N TYR A 336 -25.22 -10.41 20.93
CA TYR A 336 -24.87 -9.86 19.61
C TYR A 336 -24.86 -8.35 19.60
N LEU A 337 -23.90 -7.80 18.89
CA LEU A 337 -23.69 -6.37 18.70
C LEU A 337 -23.92 -6.00 17.23
N ASN A 338 -24.30 -4.75 16.97
CA ASN A 338 -24.42 -4.25 15.61
C ASN A 338 -23.03 -4.00 15.02
N TRP A 339 -22.63 -4.86 14.04
CA TRP A 339 -21.36 -4.78 13.35
C TRP A 339 -21.13 -3.41 12.69
N GLU A 340 -22.13 -2.88 12.00
CA GLU A 340 -22.05 -1.63 11.24
C GLU A 340 -21.84 -0.39 12.14
N LYS A 341 -22.31 -0.47 13.38
CA LYS A 341 -22.16 0.61 14.39
C LYS A 341 -20.98 0.42 15.32
N MET A 342 -20.28 -0.72 15.19
CA MET A 342 -19.16 -1.00 16.05
C MET A 342 -17.97 -0.09 15.69
N ARG A 343 -17.60 0.76 16.64
CA ARG A 343 -16.29 1.40 16.57
C ARG A 343 -15.26 0.39 17.03
N SER A 344 -14.31 0.05 16.16
CA SER A 344 -13.23 -0.86 16.51
C SER A 344 -12.50 -0.33 17.76
N PRO A 345 -12.33 -1.12 18.82
CA PRO A 345 -11.44 -0.75 19.88
C PRO A 345 -10.05 -0.49 19.30
N ARG A 346 -9.37 0.54 19.78
CA ARG A 346 -7.97 0.76 19.42
C ARG A 346 -7.13 -0.22 20.22
N THR A 347 -6.19 -0.85 19.59
CA THR A 347 -5.19 -1.68 20.27
C THR A 347 -4.36 -0.79 21.19
N VAL A 348 -3.59 -1.35 22.07
CA VAL A 348 -2.90 -0.74 23.21
C VAL A 348 -2.39 0.69 22.99
N SER A 349 -2.74 1.61 23.89
CA SER A 349 -2.14 2.95 23.96
C SER A 349 -0.73 2.86 24.55
N LEU A 350 0.17 3.74 24.08
CA LEU A 350 1.50 3.89 24.64
C LEU A 350 1.41 4.39 26.10
N THR A 351 2.24 3.83 26.98
CA THR A 351 2.29 4.19 28.41
C THR A 351 3.73 4.39 28.88
N GLY A 352 3.91 5.08 30.01
CA GLY A 352 5.21 5.29 30.62
C GLY A 352 6.24 5.91 29.68
N ALA A 353 7.50 5.48 29.77
CA ALA A 353 8.62 6.02 29.01
C ALA A 353 8.44 5.95 27.48
N LEU A 354 7.66 4.98 26.96
CA LEU A 354 7.36 4.92 25.52
C LEU A 354 6.43 6.06 25.10
N LYS A 355 5.47 6.41 25.93
CA LYS A 355 4.58 7.55 25.70
C LYS A 355 5.35 8.87 25.73
N ASP A 356 6.33 9.02 26.61
CA ASP A 356 7.15 10.23 26.70
C ASP A 356 8.02 10.38 25.44
N LYS A 357 8.66 9.30 24.98
CA LYS A 357 9.42 9.28 23.72
C LYS A 357 8.52 9.60 22.52
N PHE A 358 7.38 8.97 22.42
CA PHE A 358 6.40 9.25 21.37
C PHE A 358 5.97 10.71 21.37
N THR A 359 5.68 11.27 22.55
CA THR A 359 5.24 12.66 22.70
C THR A 359 6.32 13.62 22.17
N PHE A 360 7.57 13.38 22.50
CA PHE A 360 8.70 14.17 21.98
C PHE A 360 8.79 14.12 20.46
N GLU A 361 8.74 12.91 19.86
CA GLU A 361 8.80 12.73 18.41
C GLU A 361 7.59 13.35 17.70
N ARG A 362 6.38 13.14 18.23
CA ARG A 362 5.15 13.75 17.72
C ARG A 362 5.25 15.28 17.71
N ASP A 363 5.71 15.88 18.80
CA ASP A 363 5.80 17.34 18.93
C ASP A 363 6.83 17.92 17.94
N ARG A 364 7.95 17.20 17.72
CA ARG A 364 8.92 17.52 16.66
C ARG A 364 8.27 17.50 15.28
N MET A 365 7.54 16.43 14.94
CA MET A 365 6.84 16.31 13.66
C MET A 365 5.82 17.43 13.48
N LEU A 366 5.02 17.72 14.51
CA LEU A 366 4.04 18.81 14.49
C LEU A 366 4.69 20.17 14.29
N ALA A 367 5.81 20.43 14.95
CA ALA A 367 6.55 21.69 14.78
C ALA A 367 7.01 21.84 13.31
N THR A 368 7.55 20.78 12.71
CA THR A 368 7.97 20.78 11.30
C THR A 368 6.77 21.00 10.36
N MET A 369 5.66 20.32 10.59
CA MET A 369 4.43 20.45 9.78
C MET A 369 3.83 21.86 9.90
N ASN A 370 3.79 22.43 11.10
CA ASN A 370 3.24 23.77 11.35
C ASN A 370 4.12 24.90 10.79
N ALA A 371 5.43 24.69 10.65
CA ALA A 371 6.36 25.64 10.05
C ALA A 371 6.28 25.65 8.51
N ALA A 372 5.67 24.66 7.91
CA ALA A 372 5.56 24.55 6.46
C ALA A 372 4.60 25.63 5.91
N PRO A 373 4.98 26.32 4.82
CA PRO A 373 4.03 27.21 4.14
C PRO A 373 2.88 26.33 3.62
N LYS A 374 1.64 26.66 3.95
CA LYS A 374 0.49 26.12 3.21
C LYS A 374 0.71 26.56 1.77
N GLN A 375 0.81 25.63 0.84
CA GLN A 375 0.97 25.97 -0.59
C GLN A 375 -0.27 26.74 -1.02
N ALA A 376 -0.15 28.09 -1.00
CA ALA A 376 -1.11 28.98 -1.61
C ALA A 376 -0.94 28.86 -3.13
N GLN A 377 -2.05 28.84 -3.85
CA GLN A 377 -2.19 28.98 -5.30
C GLN A 377 -0.90 29.42 -6.00
N VAL A 378 -0.25 28.51 -6.74
CA VAL A 378 0.58 28.95 -7.85
C VAL A 378 -0.40 29.53 -8.86
N ALA A 379 -0.58 30.85 -8.83
CA ALA A 379 -1.31 31.57 -9.84
C ALA A 379 -0.70 31.16 -11.19
N SER A 380 -1.52 30.59 -12.06
CA SER A 380 -1.20 30.35 -13.46
C SER A 380 -0.88 31.68 -14.11
N ASN A 381 0.37 32.13 -14.04
CA ASN A 381 0.90 33.10 -14.95
C ASN A 381 1.07 32.44 -16.31
N SER A 382 -0.05 32.24 -16.99
CA SER A 382 -0.05 32.10 -18.43
C SER A 382 0.46 33.44 -18.98
N SER A 383 1.75 33.47 -19.28
CA SER A 383 2.39 34.51 -20.08
C SER A 383 1.53 34.79 -21.33
N SER A 384 0.91 35.94 -21.34
CA SER A 384 0.41 36.59 -22.52
C SER A 384 1.54 36.65 -23.56
N ILE A 385 1.39 35.85 -24.62
CA ILE A 385 2.16 36.01 -25.85
C ILE A 385 1.73 37.37 -26.44
N PRO A 386 2.62 38.34 -26.68
CA PRO A 386 2.25 39.56 -27.40
C PRO A 386 1.95 39.15 -28.85
N GLN A 387 0.72 39.39 -29.30
CA GLN A 387 0.39 39.42 -30.72
C GLN A 387 1.22 40.53 -31.37
N ALA A 388 2.22 40.13 -32.16
CA ALA A 388 2.80 41.05 -33.12
C ALA A 388 1.77 41.32 -34.21
N GLY A 389 1.34 42.57 -34.30
CA GLY A 389 0.50 43.05 -35.36
C GLY A 389 1.31 43.20 -36.65
N ASN A 390 0.64 42.96 -37.69
CA ASN A 390 0.61 43.25 -39.12
C ASN A 390 0.64 42.03 -39.98
#